data_2af1d624bdb61a0239c4b0aad38fb663
#
_entry.id   2af1d624bdb61a0239c4b0aad38fb663
#
_cell.length_a   1.000
_cell.length_b   1.000
_cell.length_c   1.000
_cell.angle_alpha   90.00
_cell.angle_beta   90.00
_cell.angle_gamma   90.00
#
_symmetry.space_group_name_H-M   'P 1'
#
loop_
_entity.id
_entity.type
_entity.pdbx_description
1 polymer ?
#
loop_
_entity_poly.entity_id
_entity_poly.type
_entity_poly.pdbx_seq_one_letter_code
_entity_poly.pdbx_strand_id
1 'polypeptide(L)'
;TPSKITSNLEKSGINIHFEDSLDLIPNNFKNNSETLVVYTPAVNKSHKEFNYFNSNSFLVHKRAEVLGMITKNTFCFAVAGTHGKTTTSSILGHLLKVCNAEMTAFLGGITENYSSNLILNGSEISVVEADEFDRSFLQLSPNVACITSMDADHLDIYGKADELEKSFIEFADKLSDKNKLFIKYGLP
;
A
#
# COMPACT_ATOMS: atom_id res chain seq x y z
N THR A 1 -5.84 16.01 -10.21
CA THR A 1 -6.86 17.01 -9.80
C THR A 1 -6.51 17.47 -8.38
N PRO A 2 -6.52 18.78 -8.09
CA PRO A 2 -6.28 19.31 -6.75
C PRO A 2 -7.26 18.73 -5.73
N SER A 3 -6.76 18.45 -4.54
CA SER A 3 -7.51 17.87 -3.42
C SER A 3 -6.95 18.36 -2.08
N LYS A 4 -7.67 18.12 -0.98
CA LYS A 4 -7.15 18.41 0.37
C LYS A 4 -5.86 17.64 0.67
N ILE A 5 -5.72 16.42 0.15
CA ILE A 5 -4.51 15.60 0.31
C ILE A 5 -3.35 16.25 -0.42
N THR A 6 -3.50 16.61 -1.71
CA THR A 6 -2.42 17.26 -2.48
C THR A 6 -2.00 18.58 -1.85
N SER A 7 -2.95 19.41 -1.38
CA SER A 7 -2.64 20.65 -0.69
C SER A 7 -1.86 20.44 0.63
N ASN A 8 -2.13 19.35 1.35
CA ASN A 8 -1.37 19.02 2.56
C ASN A 8 0.04 18.53 2.23
N LEU A 9 0.20 17.75 1.16
CA LEU A 9 1.51 17.30 0.70
C LEU A 9 2.38 18.47 0.24
N GLU A 10 1.82 19.44 -0.50
CA GLU A 10 2.51 20.67 -0.91
C GLU A 10 2.99 21.47 0.32
N LYS A 11 2.14 21.61 1.36
CA LYS A 11 2.54 22.26 2.63
C LYS A 11 3.66 21.51 3.36
N SER A 12 3.80 20.22 3.11
CA SER A 12 4.88 19.38 3.64
C SER A 12 6.16 19.44 2.77
N GLY A 13 6.18 20.28 1.73
CA GLY A 13 7.33 20.49 0.86
C GLY A 13 7.43 19.54 -0.34
N ILE A 14 6.36 18.80 -0.63
CA ILE A 14 6.30 17.91 -1.79
C ILE A 14 5.85 18.72 -3.01
N ASN A 15 6.65 18.70 -4.07
CA ASN A 15 6.29 19.35 -5.33
C ASN A 15 5.27 18.49 -6.08
N ILE A 16 4.16 19.12 -6.49
CA ILE A 16 3.08 18.46 -7.21
C ILE A 16 2.78 19.25 -8.49
N HIS A 17 2.62 18.54 -9.59
CA HIS A 17 2.02 19.05 -10.81
C HIS A 17 0.92 18.12 -11.30
N PHE A 18 0.00 18.64 -12.10
CA PHE A 18 -1.20 17.94 -12.56
C PHE A 18 -1.24 17.76 -14.07
N GLU A 19 -0.22 18.22 -14.75
CA GLU A 19 -0.07 18.15 -16.20
C GLU A 19 0.97 17.08 -16.56
N ASP A 20 0.67 16.28 -17.57
CA ASP A 20 1.59 15.30 -18.13
C ASP A 20 2.55 16.00 -19.10
N SER A 21 3.65 16.57 -18.56
CA SER A 21 4.65 17.32 -19.33
C SER A 21 6.06 17.05 -18.84
N LEU A 22 6.95 16.69 -19.76
CA LEU A 22 8.36 16.43 -19.48
C LEU A 22 9.10 17.67 -18.98
N ASP A 23 8.63 18.87 -19.31
CA ASP A 23 9.22 20.13 -18.88
C ASP A 23 9.01 20.38 -17.38
N LEU A 24 7.99 19.75 -16.80
CA LEU A 24 7.68 19.85 -15.37
C LEU A 24 8.50 18.90 -14.51
N ILE A 25 9.22 17.94 -15.09
CA ILE A 25 10.14 17.07 -14.36
C ILE A 25 11.34 17.89 -13.90
N PRO A 26 11.56 18.10 -12.59
CA PRO A 26 12.71 18.83 -12.10
C PRO A 26 14.03 18.16 -12.51
N ASN A 27 15.06 18.95 -12.78
CA ASN A 27 16.34 18.46 -13.31
C ASN A 27 17.03 17.47 -12.35
N ASN A 28 16.87 17.64 -11.04
CA ASN A 28 17.41 16.72 -10.04
C ASN A 28 16.78 15.31 -10.10
N PHE A 29 15.59 15.17 -10.67
CA PHE A 29 14.94 13.87 -10.89
C PHE A 29 15.19 13.28 -12.29
N LYS A 30 16.02 13.94 -13.10
CA LYS A 30 16.45 13.42 -14.41
C LYS A 30 17.72 12.57 -14.35
N ASN A 31 18.28 12.35 -13.15
CA ASN A 31 19.39 11.42 -12.92
C ASN A 31 18.82 10.04 -12.52
N ASN A 32 18.96 9.05 -13.41
CA ASN A 32 18.41 7.71 -13.20
C ASN A 32 19.10 6.90 -12.09
N SER A 33 20.33 7.23 -11.71
CA SER A 33 21.05 6.56 -10.61
C SER A 33 20.61 7.01 -9.22
N GLU A 34 19.92 8.14 -9.11
CA GLU A 34 19.49 8.76 -7.83
C GLU A 34 17.97 8.90 -7.72
N THR A 35 17.23 8.45 -8.73
CA THR A 35 15.77 8.64 -8.80
C THR A 35 15.04 7.32 -8.81
N LEU A 36 14.18 7.13 -7.81
CA LEU A 36 13.20 6.07 -7.76
C LEU A 36 11.87 6.59 -8.28
N VAL A 37 11.30 5.91 -9.27
CA VAL A 37 9.99 6.23 -9.83
C VAL A 37 8.96 5.24 -9.31
N VAL A 38 7.90 5.76 -8.70
CA VAL A 38 6.80 4.93 -8.18
C VAL A 38 5.51 5.28 -8.90
N TYR A 39 4.82 4.27 -9.41
CA TYR A 39 3.58 4.46 -10.14
C TYR A 39 2.47 3.54 -9.63
N THR A 40 1.23 3.85 -9.99
CA THR A 40 0.06 2.99 -9.76
C THR A 40 -0.48 2.45 -11.08
N PRO A 41 -1.22 1.32 -11.09
CA PRO A 41 -1.85 0.78 -12.30
C PRO A 41 -2.83 1.76 -12.99
N ALA A 42 -3.29 2.79 -12.28
CA ALA A 42 -4.17 3.82 -12.83
C ALA A 42 -3.48 4.75 -13.84
N VAL A 43 -2.15 4.77 -13.88
CA VAL A 43 -1.39 5.58 -14.86
C VAL A 43 -1.60 5.01 -16.25
N ASN A 44 -2.06 5.87 -17.19
CA ASN A 44 -2.31 5.47 -18.56
C ASN A 44 -0.99 5.10 -19.27
N LYS A 45 -1.02 4.06 -20.12
CA LYS A 45 0.14 3.66 -20.93
C LYS A 45 0.65 4.74 -21.89
N SER A 46 -0.18 5.73 -22.23
CA SER A 46 0.20 6.88 -23.06
C SER A 46 0.79 8.04 -22.26
N HIS A 47 0.92 7.93 -20.92
CA HIS A 47 1.45 8.99 -20.06
C HIS A 47 2.91 9.30 -20.42
N LYS A 48 3.20 10.56 -20.77
CA LYS A 48 4.50 10.95 -21.32
C LYS A 48 5.64 10.81 -20.31
N GLU A 49 5.42 11.28 -19.09
CA GLU A 49 6.42 11.19 -18.01
C GLU A 49 6.68 9.72 -17.64
N PHE A 50 5.65 8.88 -17.53
CA PHE A 50 5.83 7.44 -17.27
C PHE A 50 6.67 6.79 -18.38
N ASN A 51 6.36 7.08 -19.64
CA ASN A 51 7.11 6.54 -20.78
C ASN A 51 8.55 7.07 -20.80
N TYR A 52 8.78 8.33 -20.46
CA TYR A 52 10.11 8.91 -20.34
C TYR A 52 10.95 8.12 -19.31
N PHE A 53 10.46 7.94 -18.10
CA PHE A 53 11.18 7.24 -17.05
C PHE A 53 11.43 5.76 -17.42
N ASN A 54 10.41 5.09 -17.97
CA ASN A 54 10.52 3.68 -18.36
C ASN A 54 11.51 3.46 -19.53
N SER A 55 11.61 4.41 -20.47
CA SER A 55 12.49 4.31 -21.64
C SER A 55 13.93 4.75 -21.36
N ASN A 56 14.20 5.47 -20.27
CA ASN A 56 15.52 6.03 -19.92
C ASN A 56 16.20 5.26 -18.77
N SER A 57 15.86 3.99 -18.57
CA SER A 57 16.51 3.11 -17.59
C SER A 57 16.43 3.59 -16.13
N PHE A 58 15.35 4.26 -15.76
CA PHE A 58 15.09 4.59 -14.37
C PHE A 58 14.62 3.34 -13.60
N LEU A 59 14.84 3.35 -12.29
CA LEU A 59 14.28 2.35 -11.40
C LEU A 59 12.79 2.64 -11.20
N VAL A 60 11.93 1.90 -11.90
CA VAL A 60 10.48 2.10 -11.92
C VAL A 60 9.78 0.96 -11.20
N HIS A 61 9.05 1.27 -10.14
CA HIS A 61 8.33 0.29 -9.32
C HIS A 61 6.84 0.61 -9.20
N LYS A 62 6.03 -0.43 -9.12
CA LYS A 62 4.64 -0.29 -8.68
C LYS A 62 4.59 0.12 -7.20
N ARG A 63 3.59 0.92 -6.83
CA ARG A 63 3.35 1.29 -5.42
C ARG A 63 3.30 0.07 -4.49
N ALA A 64 2.69 -1.03 -4.93
CA ALA A 64 2.61 -2.27 -4.16
C ALA A 64 4.00 -2.91 -3.91
N GLU A 65 4.90 -2.85 -4.88
CA GLU A 65 6.28 -3.34 -4.75
C GLU A 65 7.06 -2.51 -3.72
N VAL A 66 6.93 -1.18 -3.78
CA VAL A 66 7.58 -0.28 -2.80
C VAL A 66 7.02 -0.52 -1.40
N LEU A 67 5.71 -0.71 -1.25
CA LEU A 67 5.11 -1.09 0.03
C LEU A 67 5.66 -2.43 0.52
N GLY A 68 5.84 -3.40 -0.38
CA GLY A 68 6.51 -4.68 -0.09
C GLY A 68 7.94 -4.50 0.42
N MET A 69 8.72 -3.58 -0.16
CA MET A 69 10.08 -3.25 0.31
C MET A 69 10.06 -2.65 1.73
N ILE A 70 9.10 -1.77 2.01
CA ILE A 70 8.92 -1.18 3.35
C ILE A 70 8.59 -2.27 4.36
N THR A 71 7.62 -3.13 4.08
CA THR A 71 7.17 -4.19 4.99
C THR A 71 8.24 -5.25 5.24
N LYS A 72 9.17 -5.43 4.33
CA LYS A 72 10.32 -6.33 4.49
C LYS A 72 11.35 -5.81 5.51
N ASN A 73 11.41 -4.49 5.68
CA ASN A 73 12.39 -3.82 6.54
C ASN A 73 11.80 -3.30 7.87
N THR A 74 10.54 -3.63 8.16
CA THR A 74 9.83 -3.24 9.37
C THR A 74 9.16 -4.45 10.00
N PHE A 75 8.74 -4.36 11.27
CA PHE A 75 7.83 -5.35 11.84
C PHE A 75 6.41 -5.08 11.30
N CYS A 76 5.94 -5.91 10.39
CA CYS A 76 4.73 -5.66 9.62
C CYS A 76 3.49 -6.37 10.19
N PHE A 77 2.46 -5.57 10.51
CA PHE A 77 1.08 -6.02 10.71
C PHE A 77 0.30 -5.82 9.41
N ALA A 78 -0.20 -6.87 8.81
CA ALA A 78 -1.00 -6.80 7.58
C ALA A 78 -2.44 -7.22 7.82
N VAL A 79 -3.39 -6.38 7.41
CA VAL A 79 -4.83 -6.63 7.55
C VAL A 79 -5.44 -6.85 6.18
N ALA A 80 -5.82 -8.09 5.89
CA ALA A 80 -6.45 -8.52 4.65
C ALA A 80 -7.94 -8.83 4.84
N GLY A 81 -8.66 -9.03 3.75
CA GLY A 81 -10.06 -9.43 3.71
C GLY A 81 -10.90 -8.54 2.81
N THR A 82 -11.98 -9.05 2.28
CA THR A 82 -12.88 -8.30 1.37
C THR A 82 -13.54 -7.11 2.08
N HIS A 83 -13.83 -7.23 3.38
CA HIS A 83 -14.44 -6.18 4.20
C HIS A 83 -13.70 -5.99 5.52
N GLY A 84 -13.75 -4.78 6.08
CA GLY A 84 -13.21 -4.46 7.40
C GLY A 84 -11.71 -4.18 7.47
N LYS A 85 -10.97 -4.26 6.38
CA LYS A 85 -9.52 -3.94 6.30
C LYS A 85 -9.21 -2.56 6.89
N THR A 86 -9.79 -1.50 6.30
CA THR A 86 -9.53 -0.10 6.69
C THR A 86 -9.89 0.15 8.15
N THR A 87 -11.03 -0.37 8.62
CA THR A 87 -11.44 -0.19 10.02
C THR A 87 -10.44 -0.84 10.98
N THR A 88 -10.08 -2.10 10.72
CA THR A 88 -9.16 -2.85 11.59
C THR A 88 -7.75 -2.24 11.58
N SER A 89 -7.21 -1.92 10.42
CA SER A 89 -5.88 -1.30 10.29
C SER A 89 -5.84 0.10 10.90
N SER A 90 -6.91 0.89 10.77
CA SER A 90 -7.01 2.23 11.37
C SER A 90 -7.05 2.16 12.89
N ILE A 91 -7.82 1.23 13.47
CA ILE A 91 -7.88 1.02 14.91
C ILE A 91 -6.50 0.58 15.44
N LEU A 92 -5.87 -0.39 14.81
CA LEU A 92 -4.54 -0.87 15.21
C LEU A 92 -3.51 0.25 15.12
N GLY A 93 -3.47 1.00 14.00
CA GLY A 93 -2.57 2.12 13.82
C GLY A 93 -2.78 3.21 14.86
N HIS A 94 -4.04 3.52 15.20
CA HIS A 94 -4.36 4.47 16.27
C HIS A 94 -3.86 3.99 17.63
N LEU A 95 -4.14 2.74 18.02
CA LEU A 95 -3.71 2.18 19.30
C LEU A 95 -2.19 2.19 19.45
N LEU A 96 -1.45 1.75 18.42
CA LEU A 96 0.01 1.76 18.42
C LEU A 96 0.56 3.19 18.56
N LYS A 97 -0.04 4.16 17.86
CA LYS A 97 0.36 5.57 17.98
C LYS A 97 0.11 6.14 19.37
N VAL A 98 -1.05 5.86 19.98
CA VAL A 98 -1.36 6.33 21.35
C VAL A 98 -0.41 5.69 22.38
N CYS A 99 0.05 4.47 22.14
CA CYS A 99 1.08 3.80 22.95
C CYS A 99 2.51 4.29 22.63
N ASN A 100 2.68 5.33 21.81
CA ASN A 100 3.99 5.86 21.39
C ASN A 100 4.90 4.82 20.70
N ALA A 101 4.33 3.80 20.04
CA ALA A 101 5.11 2.88 19.22
C ALA A 101 5.66 3.60 17.99
N GLU A 102 6.91 3.34 17.64
CA GLU A 102 7.53 3.87 16.43
C GLU A 102 6.98 3.15 15.19
N MET A 103 5.92 3.71 14.62
CA MET A 103 5.15 3.06 13.57
C MET A 103 4.68 3.99 12.47
N THR A 104 4.43 3.39 11.31
CA THR A 104 3.72 4.01 10.19
C THR A 104 2.56 3.12 9.75
N ALA A 105 1.35 3.67 9.64
CA ALA A 105 0.19 2.96 9.10
C ALA A 105 -0.17 3.46 7.70
N PHE A 106 -0.28 2.53 6.75
CA PHE A 106 -0.71 2.74 5.37
C PHE A 106 -2.14 2.21 5.23
N LEU A 107 -3.10 3.12 5.08
CA LEU A 107 -4.52 2.84 5.13
C LEU A 107 -5.19 3.06 3.77
N GLY A 108 -6.22 2.30 3.47
CA GLY A 108 -6.99 2.43 2.22
C GLY A 108 -7.94 3.63 2.20
N GLY A 109 -8.29 4.19 3.39
CA GLY A 109 -9.22 5.31 3.54
C GLY A 109 -8.70 6.40 4.47
N ILE A 110 -9.28 7.58 4.35
CA ILE A 110 -8.96 8.73 5.22
C ILE A 110 -9.59 8.49 6.59
N THR A 111 -8.77 8.55 7.63
CA THR A 111 -9.23 8.49 9.02
C THR A 111 -9.60 9.87 9.52
N GLU A 112 -10.71 9.99 10.24
CA GLU A 112 -11.19 11.28 10.78
C GLU A 112 -10.18 11.87 11.77
N ASN A 113 -9.66 11.06 12.69
CA ASN A 113 -8.72 11.49 13.74
C ASN A 113 -7.42 12.11 13.19
N TYR A 114 -7.01 11.73 11.98
CA TYR A 114 -5.74 12.20 11.39
C TYR A 114 -5.97 13.00 10.10
N SER A 115 -7.20 13.04 9.58
CA SER A 115 -7.53 13.62 8.27
C SER A 115 -6.60 13.13 7.16
N SER A 116 -6.14 11.88 7.25
CA SER A 116 -5.15 11.25 6.39
C SER A 116 -5.39 9.74 6.28
N ASN A 117 -4.92 9.15 5.21
CA ASN A 117 -4.78 7.70 5.04
C ASN A 117 -3.37 7.20 5.41
N LEU A 118 -2.57 8.07 6.04
CA LEU A 118 -1.24 7.77 6.54
C LEU A 118 -1.12 8.23 7.98
N ILE A 119 -0.70 7.34 8.90
CA ILE A 119 -0.39 7.70 10.28
C ILE A 119 1.12 7.54 10.45
N LEU A 120 1.83 8.65 10.66
CA LEU A 120 3.27 8.67 10.86
C LEU A 120 3.60 8.83 12.36
N ASN A 121 4.43 7.94 12.89
CA ASN A 121 4.96 7.99 14.25
C ASN A 121 6.30 7.23 14.39
N GLY A 122 7.03 7.02 13.31
CA GLY A 122 8.30 6.27 13.29
C GLY A 122 8.36 5.20 12.20
N SER A 123 9.41 4.40 12.18
CA SER A 123 9.74 3.49 11.08
C SER A 123 10.00 2.04 11.47
N GLU A 124 9.89 1.68 12.75
CA GLU A 124 10.15 0.31 13.23
C GLU A 124 9.01 -0.67 12.88
N ILE A 125 7.77 -0.17 12.95
CA ILE A 125 6.56 -0.96 12.73
C ILE A 125 5.81 -0.42 11.53
N SER A 126 5.31 -1.28 10.66
CA SER A 126 4.33 -0.96 9.64
C SER A 126 2.99 -1.62 9.93
N VAL A 127 1.90 -0.86 9.80
CA VAL A 127 0.54 -1.39 9.74
C VAL A 127 0.04 -1.16 8.32
N VAL A 128 -0.33 -2.22 7.61
CA VAL A 128 -0.71 -2.10 6.21
C VAL A 128 -2.09 -2.70 5.97
N GLU A 129 -2.89 -2.00 5.20
CA GLU A 129 -4.08 -2.55 4.59
C GLU A 129 -3.63 -3.41 3.40
N ALA A 130 -3.79 -4.71 3.54
CA ALA A 130 -3.37 -5.72 2.57
C ALA A 130 -4.49 -5.93 1.55
N ASP A 131 -4.41 -5.19 0.45
CA ASP A 131 -5.41 -5.18 -0.61
C ASP A 131 -5.26 -6.41 -1.51
N GLU A 132 -6.32 -7.22 -1.59
CA GLU A 132 -6.39 -8.40 -2.46
C GLU A 132 -6.51 -8.03 -3.95
N PHE A 133 -6.94 -6.80 -4.26
CA PHE A 133 -7.05 -6.33 -5.63
C PHE A 133 -5.72 -6.50 -6.39
N ASP A 134 -5.77 -7.06 -7.59
CA ASP A 134 -4.59 -7.36 -8.43
C ASP A 134 -3.49 -8.17 -7.67
N ARG A 135 -3.87 -8.94 -6.64
CA ARG A 135 -2.96 -9.73 -5.78
C ARG A 135 -1.84 -8.90 -5.17
N SER A 136 -2.03 -7.59 -5.00
CA SER A 136 -0.99 -6.68 -4.51
C SER A 136 -0.54 -7.00 -3.09
N PHE A 137 -1.41 -7.59 -2.24
CA PHE A 137 -1.06 -8.05 -0.89
C PHE A 137 0.03 -9.16 -0.88
N LEU A 138 0.22 -9.89 -1.99
CA LEU A 138 1.28 -10.87 -2.12
C LEU A 138 2.69 -10.25 -2.24
N GLN A 139 2.80 -8.94 -2.42
CA GLN A 139 4.08 -8.23 -2.36
C GLN A 139 4.54 -7.97 -0.92
N LEU A 140 3.63 -8.04 0.05
CA LEU A 140 3.91 -7.74 1.45
C LEU A 140 4.73 -8.85 2.13
N SER A 141 5.41 -8.48 3.22
CA SER A 141 6.18 -9.39 4.09
C SER A 141 5.65 -9.29 5.53
N PRO A 142 4.48 -9.90 5.84
CA PRO A 142 3.86 -9.76 7.15
C PRO A 142 4.59 -10.58 8.22
N ASN A 143 4.77 -9.97 9.41
CA ASN A 143 5.14 -10.69 10.63
C ASN A 143 3.91 -11.15 11.40
N VAL A 144 2.83 -10.38 11.30
CA VAL A 144 1.49 -10.70 11.84
C VAL A 144 0.46 -10.41 10.76
N ALA A 145 -0.48 -11.28 10.55
CA ALA A 145 -1.57 -11.07 9.60
C ALA A 145 -2.94 -11.26 10.24
N CYS A 146 -3.92 -10.50 9.76
CA CYS A 146 -5.32 -10.65 10.09
C CYS A 146 -6.14 -10.79 8.80
N ILE A 147 -7.04 -11.77 8.73
CA ILE A 147 -8.01 -11.93 7.65
C ILE A 147 -9.41 -11.71 8.24
N THR A 148 -10.03 -10.62 7.85
CA THR A 148 -11.31 -10.15 8.40
C THR A 148 -12.53 -10.76 7.73
N SER A 149 -12.43 -11.06 6.44
CA SER A 149 -13.48 -11.69 5.63
C SER A 149 -12.90 -12.25 4.33
N MET A 150 -13.62 -13.19 3.70
CA MET A 150 -13.24 -13.80 2.43
C MET A 150 -14.48 -13.96 1.53
N ASP A 151 -15.36 -12.95 1.53
CA ASP A 151 -16.55 -12.96 0.68
C ASP A 151 -16.13 -12.86 -0.81
N ALA A 152 -16.92 -13.46 -1.69
CA ALA A 152 -16.64 -13.47 -3.12
C ALA A 152 -16.83 -12.06 -3.71
N ASP A 153 -15.75 -11.28 -3.68
CA ASP A 153 -15.65 -9.94 -4.27
C ASP A 153 -14.58 -9.93 -5.36
N HIS A 154 -14.55 -8.90 -6.21
CA HIS A 154 -13.57 -8.74 -7.29
C HIS A 154 -13.50 -9.95 -8.26
N LEU A 155 -14.65 -10.60 -8.54
CA LEU A 155 -14.74 -11.75 -9.46
C LEU A 155 -14.36 -11.38 -10.91
N ASP A 156 -14.38 -10.12 -11.27
CA ASP A 156 -13.87 -9.57 -12.53
C ASP A 156 -12.36 -9.76 -12.67
N ILE A 157 -11.62 -9.83 -11.56
CA ILE A 157 -10.17 -10.05 -11.53
C ILE A 157 -9.83 -11.51 -11.32
N TYR A 158 -10.47 -12.14 -10.34
CA TYR A 158 -10.19 -13.52 -9.97
C TYR A 158 -10.90 -14.55 -10.83
N GLY A 159 -11.98 -14.17 -11.53
CA GLY A 159 -12.78 -15.05 -12.38
C GLY A 159 -13.64 -16.06 -11.59
N LYS A 160 -13.13 -16.60 -10.49
CA LYS A 160 -13.82 -17.57 -9.61
C LYS A 160 -13.50 -17.34 -8.14
N ALA A 161 -14.44 -17.65 -7.25
CA ALA A 161 -14.26 -17.54 -5.81
C ALA A 161 -13.07 -18.39 -5.30
N ASP A 162 -12.87 -19.58 -5.84
CA ASP A 162 -11.76 -20.47 -5.49
C ASP A 162 -10.37 -19.83 -5.74
N GLU A 163 -10.23 -18.96 -6.74
CA GLU A 163 -8.97 -18.29 -7.02
C GLU A 163 -8.69 -17.16 -6.02
N LEU A 164 -9.73 -16.51 -5.54
CA LEU A 164 -9.63 -15.53 -4.45
C LEU A 164 -9.21 -16.23 -3.15
N GLU A 165 -9.85 -17.34 -2.80
CA GLU A 165 -9.51 -18.16 -1.62
C GLU A 165 -8.05 -18.63 -1.67
N LYS A 166 -7.59 -19.17 -2.80
CA LYS A 166 -6.18 -19.55 -3.00
C LYS A 166 -5.24 -18.38 -2.75
N SER A 167 -5.59 -17.18 -3.19
CA SER A 167 -4.76 -15.99 -2.97
C SER A 167 -4.66 -15.63 -1.49
N PHE A 168 -5.73 -15.80 -0.70
CA PHE A 168 -5.68 -15.61 0.76
C PHE A 168 -4.83 -16.68 1.44
N ILE A 169 -4.87 -17.92 0.96
CA ILE A 169 -3.98 -19.01 1.44
C ILE A 169 -2.52 -18.65 1.14
N GLU A 170 -2.20 -18.23 -0.10
CA GLU A 170 -0.86 -17.76 -0.49
C GLU A 170 -0.39 -16.60 0.39
N PHE A 171 -1.28 -15.66 0.71
CA PHE A 171 -0.97 -14.55 1.62
C PHE A 171 -0.67 -15.05 3.04
N ALA A 172 -1.49 -15.95 3.58
CA ALA A 172 -1.27 -16.55 4.89
C ALA A 172 0.04 -17.36 4.93
N ASP A 173 0.43 -17.98 3.82
CA ASP A 173 1.68 -18.74 3.70
C ASP A 173 2.95 -17.88 3.75
N LYS A 174 2.84 -16.58 3.57
CA LYS A 174 3.96 -15.65 3.75
C LYS A 174 4.40 -15.50 5.22
N LEU A 175 3.54 -15.84 6.16
CA LEU A 175 3.89 -15.85 7.57
C LEU A 175 4.84 -17.01 7.90
N SER A 176 5.99 -16.69 8.48
CA SER A 176 6.94 -17.68 8.98
C SER A 176 6.42 -18.42 10.23
N ASP A 177 5.61 -17.74 11.04
CA ASP A 177 4.97 -18.28 12.24
C ASP A 177 3.44 -18.21 12.07
N LYS A 178 2.81 -19.36 11.85
CA LYS A 178 1.35 -19.46 11.66
C LYS A 178 0.54 -19.11 12.91
N ASN A 179 1.15 -19.12 14.11
CA ASN A 179 0.48 -18.66 15.34
C ASN A 179 0.23 -17.13 15.36
N LYS A 180 0.79 -16.41 14.40
CA LYS A 180 0.59 -14.96 14.20
C LYS A 180 -0.47 -14.64 13.14
N LEU A 181 -1.21 -15.62 12.69
CA LEU A 181 -2.36 -15.46 11.80
C LEU A 181 -3.66 -15.39 12.61
N PHE A 182 -4.35 -14.28 12.50
CA PHE A 182 -5.67 -14.05 13.10
C PHE A 182 -6.73 -14.15 12.01
N ILE A 183 -7.66 -15.06 12.14
CA ILE A 183 -8.73 -15.29 11.17
C ILE A 183 -10.07 -15.12 11.87
N LYS A 184 -11.00 -14.39 11.26
CA LYS A 184 -12.39 -14.35 11.74
C LYS A 184 -12.96 -15.75 11.74
N TYR A 185 -13.60 -16.15 12.84
CA TYR A 185 -14.24 -17.45 12.96
C TYR A 185 -15.31 -17.64 11.88
N GLY A 186 -15.35 -18.84 11.29
CA GLY A 186 -16.35 -19.22 10.28
C GLY A 186 -15.99 -18.83 8.84
N LEU A 187 -14.75 -18.40 8.55
CA LEU A 187 -14.26 -18.31 7.18
C LEU A 187 -13.98 -19.71 6.59
N PRO A 188 -14.08 -19.88 5.25
CA PRO A 188 -13.80 -21.15 4.58
C PRO A 188 -12.35 -21.62 4.79
#